data_b0167d5d3287d7a0473a01e1a3973cda
#
_entry.id   b0167d5d3287d7a0473a01e1a3973cda
#
_cell.length_a   1.000
_cell.length_b   1.000
_cell.length_c   1.000
_cell.angle_alpha   90.00
_cell.angle_beta   90.00
_cell.angle_gamma   90.00
#
_symmetry.space_group_name_H-M   'P 1'
#
loop_
_entity.id
_entity.type
_entity.pdbx_description
1 polymer ?
#
loop_
_entity_poly.entity_id
_entity_poly.type
_entity_poly.pdbx_seq_one_letter_code
_entity_poly.pdbx_strand_id
1 'polypeptide(L)'
;MSVKSLADGYGYNQRLFSGGLRGRLHFARFKWFQSELKRLDSPIDRVLELGCFDGKLIDYFPNKPSRYVGFDANWEGGLDIARERWANECDYVFLQASSPDEMHLKDSEVFHIAVAMETLEHIPPETLDEYLRKISQHLEGFFFVTVPNEKGFVLLMKWLIKKALSKDADDYSPGELFNAILGRLDRITRRDHNGLDHKGFDYDVLIKGMKKYFDVIDVSGHPFGFLPPSLCFGIGIIAKTRHH
;
A
#
# COMPACT_ATOMS: atom_id res chain seq x y z
N MET A 1 -28.24 -11.43 -1.91
CA MET A 1 -26.93 -10.91 -2.35
C MET A 1 -26.28 -11.90 -3.27
N SER A 2 -25.77 -11.47 -4.40
CA SER A 2 -25.38 -12.35 -5.50
C SER A 2 -24.05 -13.03 -5.22
N VAL A 3 -23.99 -14.36 -5.39
CA VAL A 3 -22.79 -15.23 -5.35
C VAL A 3 -21.63 -14.72 -6.26
N LYS A 4 -21.91 -13.76 -7.13
CA LYS A 4 -20.95 -13.16 -8.05
C LYS A 4 -19.88 -12.29 -7.37
N SER A 5 -20.16 -11.62 -6.23
CA SER A 5 -19.19 -10.71 -5.57
C SER A 5 -18.08 -11.46 -4.83
N LEU A 6 -18.38 -12.60 -4.23
CA LEU A 6 -17.38 -13.46 -3.57
C LEU A 6 -16.42 -14.11 -4.58
N ALA A 7 -16.95 -14.48 -5.77
CA ALA A 7 -16.13 -15.06 -6.83
C ALA A 7 -15.12 -14.07 -7.42
N ASP A 8 -15.43 -12.76 -7.47
CA ASP A 8 -14.56 -11.74 -8.03
C ASP A 8 -13.39 -11.40 -7.08
N GLY A 9 -13.61 -11.35 -5.76
CA GLY A 9 -12.55 -11.19 -4.76
C GLY A 9 -11.57 -12.37 -4.72
N TYR A 10 -12.10 -13.60 -4.85
CA TYR A 10 -11.25 -14.79 -5.03
C TYR A 10 -10.45 -14.73 -6.33
N GLY A 11 -11.02 -14.21 -7.41
CA GLY A 11 -10.36 -14.04 -8.70
C GLY A 11 -9.19 -13.05 -8.66
N TYR A 12 -9.30 -11.96 -7.87
CA TYR A 12 -8.20 -10.99 -7.68
C TYR A 12 -7.02 -11.63 -6.94
N ASN A 13 -7.26 -12.25 -5.79
CA ASN A 13 -6.24 -12.95 -5.03
C ASN A 13 -5.59 -14.08 -5.83
N GLN A 14 -6.35 -14.86 -6.59
CA GLN A 14 -5.79 -15.88 -7.48
C GLN A 14 -4.91 -15.27 -8.56
N ARG A 15 -5.28 -14.14 -9.16
CA ARG A 15 -4.47 -13.46 -10.18
C ARG A 15 -3.18 -12.85 -9.61
N LEU A 16 -3.23 -12.28 -8.40
CA LEU A 16 -2.06 -11.66 -7.77
C LEU A 16 -1.12 -12.69 -7.15
N PHE A 17 -1.67 -13.75 -6.57
CA PHE A 17 -0.90 -14.74 -5.80
C PHE A 17 -0.81 -16.12 -6.46
N SER A 18 -1.45 -16.32 -7.64
CA SER A 18 -1.19 -17.49 -8.48
C SER A 18 0.28 -17.53 -8.85
N GLY A 19 0.96 -18.63 -8.65
CA GLY A 19 2.41 -18.82 -8.73
C GLY A 19 3.12 -18.12 -9.90
N GLY A 20 4.44 -18.03 -9.82
CA GLY A 20 5.30 -17.37 -10.79
C GLY A 20 5.93 -16.08 -10.22
N LEU A 21 6.63 -15.36 -11.08
CA LEU A 21 7.40 -14.17 -10.73
C LEU A 21 6.48 -13.06 -10.14
N ARG A 22 5.31 -12.84 -10.73
CA ARG A 22 4.36 -11.82 -10.29
C ARG A 22 3.90 -12.05 -8.86
N GLY A 23 3.47 -13.27 -8.52
CA GLY A 23 3.07 -13.62 -7.16
C GLY A 23 4.20 -13.41 -6.15
N ARG A 24 5.44 -13.82 -6.51
CA ARG A 24 6.62 -13.61 -5.65
C ARG A 24 6.90 -12.13 -5.37
N LEU A 25 6.72 -11.27 -6.36
CA LEU A 25 6.87 -9.81 -6.19
C LEU A 25 5.80 -9.23 -5.27
N HIS A 26 4.54 -9.68 -5.41
CA HIS A 26 3.46 -9.25 -4.52
C HIS A 26 3.64 -9.75 -3.08
N PHE A 27 4.14 -10.98 -2.88
CA PHE A 27 4.47 -11.48 -1.54
C PHE A 27 5.68 -10.79 -0.90
N ALA A 28 6.57 -10.21 -1.71
CA ALA A 28 7.77 -9.57 -1.21
C ALA A 28 7.48 -8.40 -0.25
N ARG A 29 6.39 -7.64 -0.46
CA ARG A 29 5.97 -6.55 0.43
C ARG A 29 5.64 -7.04 1.84
N PHE A 30 4.93 -8.17 1.97
CA PHE A 30 4.61 -8.74 3.27
C PHE A 30 5.85 -9.28 4.00
N LYS A 31 6.78 -9.90 3.25
CA LYS A 31 8.07 -10.35 3.81
C LYS A 31 8.93 -9.17 4.25
N TRP A 32 8.94 -8.09 3.46
CA TRP A 32 9.59 -6.85 3.83
C TRP A 32 9.01 -6.31 5.14
N PHE A 33 7.70 -6.14 5.21
CA PHE A 33 7.00 -5.70 6.41
C PHE A 33 7.36 -6.56 7.63
N GLN A 34 7.26 -7.88 7.52
CA GLN A 34 7.58 -8.80 8.61
C GLN A 34 9.05 -8.69 9.06
N SER A 35 9.97 -8.50 8.11
CA SER A 35 11.39 -8.32 8.40
C SER A 35 11.65 -7.01 9.13
N GLU A 36 11.07 -5.92 8.64
CA GLU A 36 11.26 -4.60 9.24
C GLU A 36 10.59 -4.51 10.62
N LEU A 37 9.39 -5.07 10.76
CA LEU A 37 8.68 -5.11 12.04
C LEU A 37 9.48 -5.82 13.13
N LYS A 38 10.20 -6.91 12.79
CA LYS A 38 11.09 -7.61 13.72
C LYS A 38 12.32 -6.80 14.15
N ARG A 39 12.73 -5.82 13.37
CA ARG A 39 13.88 -4.94 13.68
C ARG A 39 13.50 -3.79 14.60
N LEU A 40 12.19 -3.49 14.68
CA LEU A 40 11.69 -2.42 15.53
C LEU A 40 11.27 -3.02 16.86
N ASP A 41 11.91 -2.54 17.94
CA ASP A 41 11.52 -2.86 19.31
C ASP A 41 10.34 -1.95 19.71
N SER A 42 9.14 -2.30 19.22
CA SER A 42 7.92 -1.53 19.44
C SER A 42 6.77 -2.47 19.81
N PRO A 43 5.88 -2.06 20.70
CA PRO A 43 4.66 -2.81 20.95
C PRO A 43 3.82 -2.91 19.68
N ILE A 44 3.32 -4.10 19.38
CA ILE A 44 2.51 -4.41 18.20
C ILE A 44 1.13 -4.86 18.68
N ASP A 45 0.48 -4.01 19.40
CA ASP A 45 -0.75 -4.41 20.07
C ASP A 45 -1.99 -3.87 19.35
N ARG A 46 -1.90 -2.63 18.84
CA ARG A 46 -3.01 -1.94 18.17
C ARG A 46 -2.59 -1.51 16.79
N VAL A 47 -3.29 -1.99 15.77
CA VAL A 47 -2.95 -1.80 14.35
C VAL A 47 -4.07 -1.10 13.60
N LEU A 48 -3.70 -0.11 12.79
CA LEU A 48 -4.53 0.56 11.80
C LEU A 48 -4.03 0.19 10.41
N GLU A 49 -4.88 -0.32 9.53
CA GLU A 49 -4.52 -0.56 8.13
C GLU A 49 -5.43 0.21 7.19
N LEU A 50 -4.82 0.96 6.26
CA LEU A 50 -5.49 1.61 5.14
C LEU A 50 -5.27 0.77 3.88
N GLY A 51 -6.37 0.36 3.22
CA GLY A 51 -6.34 -0.59 2.10
C GLY A 51 -6.19 -2.04 2.58
N CYS A 52 -6.97 -2.44 3.58
CA CYS A 52 -6.82 -3.74 4.24
C CYS A 52 -7.32 -4.92 3.40
N PHE A 53 -8.09 -4.68 2.34
CA PHE A 53 -8.68 -5.66 1.45
C PHE A 53 -9.29 -6.87 2.20
N ASP A 54 -8.66 -8.05 2.13
CA ASP A 54 -9.11 -9.31 2.77
C ASP A 54 -8.49 -9.58 4.16
N GLY A 55 -7.83 -8.57 4.76
CA GLY A 55 -7.16 -8.69 6.06
C GLY A 55 -5.96 -9.63 6.07
N LYS A 56 -5.35 -9.88 4.92
CA LYS A 56 -4.24 -10.82 4.76
C LYS A 56 -2.99 -10.41 5.54
N LEU A 57 -2.76 -9.11 5.72
CA LEU A 57 -1.60 -8.60 6.44
C LEU A 57 -1.51 -9.16 7.86
N ILE A 58 -2.63 -9.45 8.50
CA ILE A 58 -2.69 -9.96 9.88
C ILE A 58 -1.86 -11.23 10.05
N ASP A 59 -1.78 -12.08 9.03
CA ASP A 59 -0.97 -13.32 9.07
C ASP A 59 0.54 -13.08 9.15
N TYR A 60 0.99 -11.87 8.84
CA TYR A 60 2.42 -11.52 8.81
C TYR A 60 2.92 -10.84 10.08
N PHE A 61 2.04 -10.56 11.03
CA PHE A 61 2.47 -10.16 12.37
C PHE A 61 3.05 -11.37 13.12
N PRO A 62 4.17 -11.19 13.83
CA PRO A 62 4.77 -12.29 14.61
C PRO A 62 3.84 -12.79 15.73
N ASN A 63 3.09 -11.87 16.34
CA ASN A 63 1.97 -12.14 17.23
C ASN A 63 0.77 -11.35 16.71
N LYS A 64 -0.41 -11.94 16.73
CA LYS A 64 -1.62 -11.25 16.34
C LYS A 64 -1.83 -10.02 17.24
N PRO A 65 -2.15 -8.83 16.68
CA PRO A 65 -2.48 -7.66 17.48
C PRO A 65 -3.74 -7.91 18.31
N SER A 66 -3.85 -7.29 19.47
CA SER A 66 -5.06 -7.37 20.29
C SER A 66 -6.20 -6.54 19.70
N ARG A 67 -5.88 -5.48 18.97
CA ARG A 67 -6.83 -4.62 18.28
C ARG A 67 -6.39 -4.38 16.84
N TYR A 68 -7.31 -4.57 15.89
CA TYR A 68 -7.06 -4.27 14.48
C TYR A 68 -8.23 -3.49 13.88
N VAL A 69 -7.93 -2.39 13.21
CA VAL A 69 -8.90 -1.60 12.46
C VAL A 69 -8.42 -1.47 11.01
N GLY A 70 -9.13 -2.08 10.10
CA GLY A 70 -8.85 -2.04 8.67
C GLY A 70 -9.89 -1.18 7.94
N PHE A 71 -9.40 -0.24 7.13
CA PHE A 71 -10.22 0.53 6.18
C PHE A 71 -9.91 0.15 4.76
N ASP A 72 -10.94 0.04 3.92
CA ASP A 72 -10.83 -0.24 2.50
C ASP A 72 -12.00 0.40 1.74
N ALA A 73 -11.77 0.83 0.51
CA ALA A 73 -12.85 1.36 -0.34
C ALA A 73 -13.79 0.27 -0.86
N ASN A 74 -13.40 -1.00 -0.69
CA ASN A 74 -14.15 -2.20 -1.06
C ASN A 74 -14.50 -2.32 -2.56
N TRP A 75 -13.65 -1.77 -3.42
CA TRP A 75 -13.88 -1.79 -4.87
C TRP A 75 -13.93 -3.21 -5.44
N GLU A 76 -13.25 -4.15 -4.80
CA GLU A 76 -13.15 -5.55 -5.23
C GLU A 76 -13.77 -6.54 -4.25
N GLY A 77 -14.56 -6.06 -3.28
CA GLY A 77 -15.31 -6.92 -2.34
C GLY A 77 -14.46 -7.64 -1.29
N GLY A 78 -13.24 -7.16 -1.01
CA GLY A 78 -12.32 -7.79 -0.06
C GLY A 78 -12.81 -7.76 1.39
N LEU A 79 -13.55 -6.71 1.78
CA LEU A 79 -14.00 -6.53 3.18
C LEU A 79 -14.93 -7.65 3.67
N ASP A 80 -15.76 -8.22 2.81
CA ASP A 80 -16.63 -9.32 3.22
C ASP A 80 -15.81 -10.58 3.50
N ILE A 81 -14.75 -10.81 2.71
CA ILE A 81 -13.78 -11.90 2.95
C ILE A 81 -13.04 -11.67 4.26
N ALA A 82 -12.58 -10.44 4.54
CA ALA A 82 -11.91 -10.10 5.78
C ALA A 82 -12.79 -10.32 7.00
N ARG A 83 -14.06 -9.88 6.95
CA ARG A 83 -15.05 -10.06 8.02
C ARG A 83 -15.35 -11.53 8.30
N GLU A 84 -15.50 -12.34 7.25
CA GLU A 84 -15.70 -13.79 7.39
C GLU A 84 -14.47 -14.48 7.98
N ARG A 85 -13.28 -14.16 7.44
CA ARG A 85 -12.00 -14.75 7.85
C ARG A 85 -11.67 -14.51 9.32
N TRP A 86 -11.98 -13.32 9.81
CA TRP A 86 -11.64 -12.86 11.15
C TRP A 86 -12.85 -12.74 12.08
N ALA A 87 -13.97 -13.41 11.75
CA ALA A 87 -15.22 -13.35 12.49
C ALA A 87 -15.13 -13.73 13.98
N ASN A 88 -14.13 -14.55 14.34
CA ASN A 88 -13.91 -15.00 15.72
C ASN A 88 -13.06 -14.02 16.56
N GLU A 89 -12.48 -13.00 15.94
CA GLU A 89 -11.64 -11.99 16.61
C GLU A 89 -12.51 -10.74 16.88
N CYS A 90 -13.06 -10.64 18.08
CA CYS A 90 -14.05 -9.61 18.44
C CYS A 90 -13.51 -8.16 18.35
N ASP A 91 -12.19 -7.98 18.48
CA ASP A 91 -11.52 -6.67 18.43
C ASP A 91 -10.96 -6.32 17.04
N TYR A 92 -11.28 -7.13 16.02
CA TYR A 92 -10.93 -6.84 14.64
C TYR A 92 -12.13 -6.23 13.92
N VAL A 93 -11.92 -5.05 13.34
CA VAL A 93 -12.97 -4.27 12.69
C VAL A 93 -12.55 -3.94 11.26
N PHE A 94 -13.41 -4.24 10.30
CA PHE A 94 -13.20 -3.98 8.88
C PHE A 94 -14.29 -3.04 8.37
N LEU A 95 -13.88 -1.81 8.04
CA LEU A 95 -14.77 -0.71 7.69
C LEU A 95 -14.58 -0.27 6.25
N GLN A 96 -15.68 0.03 5.58
CA GLN A 96 -15.61 0.65 4.26
C GLN A 96 -15.38 2.15 4.44
N ALA A 97 -14.37 2.66 3.74
CA ALA A 97 -14.08 4.10 3.63
C ALA A 97 -13.39 4.38 2.29
N SER A 98 -13.98 5.26 1.52
CA SER A 98 -13.48 5.73 0.22
C SER A 98 -12.88 7.13 0.30
N SER A 99 -13.04 7.80 1.45
CA SER A 99 -12.52 9.14 1.72
C SER A 99 -12.01 9.25 3.17
N PRO A 100 -11.17 10.24 3.49
CA PRO A 100 -10.71 10.48 4.85
C PRO A 100 -11.87 10.73 5.82
N ASP A 101 -12.93 11.40 5.39
CA ASP A 101 -14.09 11.72 6.22
C ASP A 101 -14.86 10.47 6.68
N GLU A 102 -14.85 9.42 5.85
CA GLU A 102 -15.49 8.14 6.16
C GLU A 102 -14.67 7.27 7.12
N MET A 103 -13.41 7.61 7.38
CA MET A 103 -12.60 6.94 8.39
C MET A 103 -13.02 7.38 9.80
N HIS A 104 -14.08 6.81 10.33
CA HIS A 104 -14.58 7.12 11.67
C HIS A 104 -13.74 6.44 12.75
N LEU A 105 -12.74 7.14 13.26
CA LEU A 105 -11.95 6.78 14.43
C LEU A 105 -12.42 7.61 15.63
N LYS A 106 -12.43 7.01 16.83
CA LYS A 106 -12.71 7.76 18.07
C LYS A 106 -11.49 8.59 18.43
N ASP A 107 -11.67 9.83 18.90
CA ASP A 107 -10.57 10.72 19.25
C ASP A 107 -9.58 10.11 20.25
N SER A 108 -10.06 9.23 21.14
CA SER A 108 -9.24 8.51 22.11
C SER A 108 -8.60 7.23 21.55
N GLU A 109 -8.85 6.86 20.29
CA GLU A 109 -8.34 5.64 19.71
C GLU A 109 -6.94 5.87 19.13
N VAL A 110 -5.95 5.23 19.73
CA VAL A 110 -4.54 5.35 19.36
C VAL A 110 -4.01 3.99 18.94
N PHE A 111 -3.18 3.96 17.90
CA PHE A 111 -2.54 2.77 17.33
C PHE A 111 -1.03 2.84 17.52
N HIS A 112 -0.38 1.67 17.66
CA HIS A 112 1.07 1.54 17.73
C HIS A 112 1.70 1.39 16.33
N ILE A 113 0.97 0.76 15.44
CA ILE A 113 1.36 0.51 14.05
C ILE A 113 0.25 0.99 13.12
N ALA A 114 0.60 1.77 12.12
CA ALA A 114 -0.21 2.00 10.94
C ALA A 114 0.43 1.33 9.72
N VAL A 115 -0.39 0.85 8.79
CA VAL A 115 0.08 0.19 7.57
C VAL A 115 -0.74 0.67 6.36
N ALA A 116 -0.07 0.87 5.21
CA ALA A 116 -0.72 1.06 3.91
C ALA A 116 0.13 0.35 2.85
N MET A 117 -0.36 -0.78 2.32
CA MET A 117 0.39 -1.58 1.35
C MET A 117 -0.21 -1.52 -0.03
N GLU A 118 0.52 -0.91 -0.99
CA GLU A 118 0.04 -0.72 -2.37
C GLU A 118 -1.34 -0.04 -2.37
N THR A 119 -1.47 1.04 -1.64
CA THR A 119 -2.73 1.76 -1.40
C THR A 119 -2.60 3.25 -1.69
N LEU A 120 -1.53 3.89 -1.18
CA LEU A 120 -1.40 5.36 -1.25
C LEU A 120 -1.18 5.88 -2.67
N GLU A 121 -0.69 5.06 -3.57
CA GLU A 121 -0.57 5.36 -5.01
C GLU A 121 -1.91 5.51 -5.71
N HIS A 122 -2.98 4.93 -5.14
CA HIS A 122 -4.34 5.03 -5.67
C HIS A 122 -5.12 6.23 -5.12
N ILE A 123 -4.60 6.88 -4.07
CA ILE A 123 -5.24 8.03 -3.46
C ILE A 123 -4.94 9.29 -4.27
N PRO A 124 -5.96 10.10 -4.61
CA PRO A 124 -5.77 11.39 -5.26
C PRO A 124 -4.85 12.30 -4.45
N PRO A 125 -3.90 13.02 -5.09
CA PRO A 125 -2.96 13.88 -4.37
C PRO A 125 -3.63 14.93 -3.47
N GLU A 126 -4.79 15.43 -3.87
CA GLU A 126 -5.59 16.41 -3.13
C GLU A 126 -6.16 15.88 -1.82
N THR A 127 -6.44 14.58 -1.74
CA THR A 127 -6.98 13.94 -0.53
C THR A 127 -5.91 13.22 0.29
N LEU A 128 -4.75 12.93 -0.31
CA LEU A 128 -3.66 12.20 0.36
C LEU A 128 -3.18 12.91 1.63
N ASP A 129 -3.06 14.24 1.58
CA ASP A 129 -2.60 15.04 2.73
C ASP A 129 -3.51 14.85 3.96
N GLU A 130 -4.81 14.77 3.72
CA GLU A 130 -5.81 14.56 4.78
C GLU A 130 -5.76 13.15 5.37
N TYR A 131 -5.58 12.11 4.54
CA TYR A 131 -5.33 10.75 5.03
C TYR A 131 -4.09 10.68 5.92
N LEU A 132 -2.98 11.29 5.49
CA LEU A 132 -1.72 11.31 6.25
C LEU A 132 -1.89 12.05 7.58
N ARG A 133 -2.58 13.19 7.57
CA ARG A 133 -2.91 13.96 8.78
C ARG A 133 -3.74 13.13 9.76
N LYS A 134 -4.82 12.49 9.28
CA LYS A 134 -5.71 11.67 10.09
C LYS A 134 -4.98 10.48 10.72
N ILE A 135 -4.18 9.76 9.94
CA ILE A 135 -3.35 8.68 10.46
C ILE A 135 -2.39 9.20 11.54
N SER A 136 -1.74 10.36 11.33
CA SER A 136 -0.78 10.91 12.29
C SER A 136 -1.41 11.30 13.63
N GLN A 137 -2.69 11.69 13.64
CA GLN A 137 -3.45 12.03 14.85
C GLN A 137 -3.80 10.81 15.71
N HIS A 138 -3.83 9.62 15.12
CA HIS A 138 -4.21 8.37 15.79
C HIS A 138 -3.04 7.39 15.95
N LEU A 139 -1.82 7.79 15.63
CA LEU A 139 -0.65 6.91 15.66
C LEU A 139 0.37 7.37 16.71
N GLU A 140 0.72 6.49 17.63
CA GLU A 140 1.85 6.62 18.56
C GLU A 140 2.88 5.52 18.30
N GLY A 141 3.57 5.58 17.14
CA GLY A 141 4.52 4.56 16.76
C GLY A 141 4.94 4.65 15.30
N PHE A 142 4.84 3.54 14.58
CA PHE A 142 5.40 3.44 13.23
C PHE A 142 4.34 3.30 12.16
N PHE A 143 4.58 3.98 11.04
CA PHE A 143 3.79 3.86 9.83
C PHE A 143 4.61 3.14 8.75
N PHE A 144 4.14 1.96 8.34
CA PHE A 144 4.72 1.16 7.25
C PHE A 144 3.95 1.38 5.97
N VAL A 145 4.64 1.75 4.93
CA VAL A 145 4.05 2.00 3.62
C VAL A 145 4.81 1.21 2.57
N THR A 146 4.10 0.54 1.66
CA THR A 146 4.70 0.06 0.41
C THR A 146 3.98 0.64 -0.78
N VAL A 147 4.75 0.98 -1.81
CA VAL A 147 4.25 1.54 -3.07
C VAL A 147 5.07 1.01 -4.24
N PRO A 148 4.52 1.00 -5.47
CA PRO A 148 5.27 0.59 -6.65
C PRO A 148 6.32 1.64 -7.03
N ASN A 149 7.42 1.18 -7.62
CA ASN A 149 8.38 2.04 -8.29
C ASN A 149 7.97 2.21 -9.76
N GLU A 150 7.45 3.39 -10.10
CA GLU A 150 6.93 3.71 -11.43
C GLU A 150 7.83 4.71 -12.18
N LYS A 151 9.16 4.65 -11.96
CA LYS A 151 10.15 5.48 -12.64
C LYS A 151 11.48 4.78 -12.89
N GLY A 152 12.30 5.40 -13.73
CA GLY A 152 13.67 4.95 -13.97
C GLY A 152 13.76 3.66 -14.77
N PHE A 153 14.86 2.94 -14.56
CA PHE A 153 15.15 1.68 -15.23
C PHE A 153 14.12 0.59 -14.91
N VAL A 154 13.57 0.59 -13.69
CA VAL A 154 12.57 -0.40 -13.27
C VAL A 154 11.29 -0.27 -14.08
N LEU A 155 10.82 0.96 -14.33
CA LEU A 155 9.66 1.18 -15.20
C LEU A 155 9.93 0.68 -16.61
N LEU A 156 11.11 0.98 -17.18
CA LEU A 156 11.47 0.48 -18.51
C LEU A 156 11.40 -1.06 -18.56
N MET A 157 11.95 -1.74 -17.55
CA MET A 157 11.90 -3.20 -17.46
C MET A 157 10.46 -3.72 -17.34
N LYS A 158 9.64 -3.11 -16.48
CA LYS A 158 8.21 -3.45 -16.35
C LYS A 158 7.49 -3.30 -17.70
N TRP A 159 7.71 -2.18 -18.38
CA TRP A 159 7.08 -1.88 -19.67
C TRP A 159 7.50 -2.87 -20.75
N LEU A 160 8.80 -3.21 -20.86
CA LEU A 160 9.30 -4.19 -21.81
C LEU A 160 8.71 -5.59 -21.56
N ILE A 161 8.63 -6.01 -20.29
CA ILE A 161 8.03 -7.30 -19.90
C ILE A 161 6.54 -7.33 -20.26
N LYS A 162 5.79 -6.27 -19.93
CA LYS A 162 4.36 -6.18 -20.29
C LYS A 162 4.18 -6.24 -21.79
N LYS A 163 4.96 -5.48 -22.57
CA LYS A 163 4.88 -5.47 -24.03
C LYS A 163 5.23 -6.82 -24.66
N ALA A 164 6.13 -7.59 -24.04
CA ALA A 164 6.49 -8.93 -24.52
C ALA A 164 5.43 -10.00 -24.19
N LEU A 165 4.72 -9.84 -23.05
CA LEU A 165 3.79 -10.84 -22.53
C LEU A 165 2.32 -10.56 -22.85
N SER A 166 1.94 -9.31 -23.07
CA SER A 166 0.57 -8.92 -23.37
C SER A 166 0.53 -7.77 -24.38
N LYS A 167 -0.56 -7.74 -25.17
CA LYS A 167 -0.78 -6.65 -26.14
C LYS A 167 -1.18 -5.32 -25.45
N ASP A 168 -1.56 -5.36 -24.17
CA ASP A 168 -2.00 -4.22 -23.37
C ASP A 168 -0.83 -3.69 -22.53
N ALA A 169 0.17 -3.12 -23.20
CA ALA A 169 1.18 -2.31 -22.52
C ALA A 169 0.56 -0.99 -22.07
N ASP A 170 0.97 -0.49 -20.88
CA ASP A 170 0.53 0.80 -20.37
C ASP A 170 0.64 1.88 -21.47
N ASP A 171 -0.39 2.71 -21.58
CA ASP A 171 -0.50 3.79 -22.58
C ASP A 171 0.48 4.95 -22.28
N TYR A 172 1.77 4.66 -22.33
CA TYR A 172 2.78 5.70 -22.37
C TYR A 172 3.01 6.15 -23.81
N SER A 173 2.83 7.41 -24.10
CA SER A 173 3.41 7.99 -25.31
C SER A 173 4.94 7.90 -25.26
N PRO A 174 5.65 7.91 -26.39
CA PRO A 174 7.12 7.86 -26.38
C PRO A 174 7.78 8.94 -25.54
N GLY A 175 7.20 10.16 -25.53
CA GLY A 175 7.68 11.27 -24.73
C GLY A 175 7.44 11.09 -23.22
N GLU A 176 6.29 10.55 -22.84
CA GLU A 176 6.00 10.23 -21.45
C GLU A 176 6.89 9.09 -20.93
N LEU A 177 7.08 8.02 -21.73
CA LEU A 177 7.97 6.93 -21.36
C LEU A 177 9.41 7.42 -21.16
N PHE A 178 9.89 8.28 -22.04
CA PHE A 178 11.21 8.89 -21.92
C PHE A 178 11.32 9.74 -20.64
N ASN A 179 10.32 10.57 -20.35
CA ASN A 179 10.29 11.36 -19.11
C ASN A 179 10.23 10.46 -17.86
N ALA A 180 9.42 9.39 -17.88
CA ALA A 180 9.32 8.46 -16.76
C ALA A 180 10.65 7.72 -16.50
N ILE A 181 11.36 7.30 -17.56
CA ILE A 181 12.68 6.68 -17.46
C ILE A 181 13.71 7.67 -16.86
N LEU A 182 13.60 8.94 -17.18
CA LEU A 182 14.46 9.99 -16.59
C LEU A 182 14.01 10.46 -15.20
N GLY A 183 12.93 9.87 -14.64
CA GLY A 183 12.38 10.25 -13.34
C GLY A 183 11.66 11.60 -13.33
N ARG A 184 11.28 12.14 -14.51
CA ARG A 184 10.57 13.42 -14.67
C ARG A 184 9.05 13.20 -14.68
N LEU A 185 8.52 12.68 -13.58
CA LEU A 185 7.10 12.32 -13.48
C LEU A 185 6.17 13.55 -13.40
N ASP A 186 6.71 14.70 -13.02
CA ASP A 186 6.03 16.01 -13.10
C ASP A 186 5.58 16.42 -14.52
N ARG A 187 6.16 15.79 -15.55
CA ARG A 187 5.82 16.00 -16.97
C ARG A 187 4.86 14.96 -17.54
N ILE A 188 4.32 14.11 -16.70
CA ILE A 188 3.41 13.03 -17.09
C ILE A 188 2.06 13.31 -16.45
N THR A 189 1.00 13.31 -17.26
CA THR A 189 -0.35 13.42 -16.72
C THR A 189 -0.67 12.16 -15.92
N ARG A 190 -0.85 12.33 -14.60
CA ARG A 190 -1.36 11.27 -13.74
C ARG A 190 -2.79 10.97 -14.17
N ARG A 191 -3.11 9.70 -14.44
CA ARG A 191 -4.47 9.32 -14.81
C ARG A 191 -5.37 9.34 -13.59
N ASP A 192 -6.63 9.74 -13.85
CA ASP A 192 -7.67 9.70 -12.84
C ASP A 192 -7.96 8.25 -12.41
N HIS A 193 -8.13 8.10 -11.19
CA HIS A 193 -8.05 7.04 -10.21
C HIS A 193 -9.16 5.99 -10.33
N ASN A 194 -9.25 5.27 -11.44
CA ASN A 194 -10.10 4.08 -11.52
C ASN A 194 -9.38 2.80 -11.02
N GLY A 195 -8.47 2.97 -10.05
CA GLY A 195 -7.98 1.87 -9.21
C GLY A 195 -6.94 0.92 -9.82
N LEU A 196 -6.60 0.99 -11.09
CA LEU A 196 -5.74 -0.02 -11.74
C LEU A 196 -4.46 0.53 -12.37
N ASP A 197 -4.30 1.85 -12.47
CA ASP A 197 -3.18 2.48 -13.16
C ASP A 197 -2.32 3.30 -12.20
N HIS A 198 -1.00 3.06 -12.21
CA HIS A 198 -0.02 3.79 -11.40
C HIS A 198 0.73 4.85 -12.21
N LYS A 199 0.28 5.14 -13.45
CA LYS A 199 0.94 6.08 -14.36
C LYS A 199 1.10 7.46 -13.71
N GLY A 200 2.33 7.95 -13.68
CA GLY A 200 2.65 9.26 -13.12
C GLY A 200 2.74 9.30 -11.59
N PHE A 201 2.63 8.17 -10.90
CA PHE A 201 2.86 8.11 -9.46
C PHE A 201 4.36 8.27 -9.14
N ASP A 202 4.67 9.18 -8.22
CA ASP A 202 6.04 9.42 -7.73
C ASP A 202 6.15 9.23 -6.23
N TYR A 203 6.87 8.19 -5.83
CA TYR A 203 7.11 7.91 -4.41
C TYR A 203 7.94 9.00 -3.69
N ASP A 204 8.75 9.81 -4.40
CA ASP A 204 9.47 10.93 -3.78
C ASP A 204 8.50 12.05 -3.37
N VAL A 205 7.44 12.28 -4.17
CA VAL A 205 6.36 13.21 -3.83
C VAL A 205 5.59 12.70 -2.61
N LEU A 206 5.29 11.39 -2.56
CA LEU A 206 4.68 10.76 -1.39
C LEU A 206 5.52 10.94 -0.15
N ILE A 207 6.82 10.62 -0.21
CA ILE A 207 7.77 10.79 0.92
C ILE A 207 7.80 12.24 1.40
N LYS A 208 7.79 13.21 0.48
CA LYS A 208 7.72 14.64 0.83
C LYS A 208 6.42 14.99 1.54
N GLY A 209 5.29 14.43 1.10
CA GLY A 209 3.99 14.56 1.77
C GLY A 209 4.01 13.97 3.19
N MET A 210 4.52 12.73 3.33
CA MET A 210 4.64 12.06 4.62
C MET A 210 5.49 12.86 5.62
N LYS A 211 6.57 13.50 5.15
CA LYS A 211 7.46 14.32 5.99
C LYS A 211 6.79 15.55 6.61
N LYS A 212 5.57 15.89 6.24
CA LYS A 212 4.80 16.95 6.93
C LYS A 212 4.32 16.50 8.31
N TYR A 213 4.00 15.21 8.45
CA TYR A 213 3.33 14.64 9.62
C TYR A 213 4.19 13.63 10.37
N PHE A 214 5.17 13.03 9.71
CA PHE A 214 5.99 11.94 10.21
C PHE A 214 7.48 12.21 10.01
N ASP A 215 8.31 11.57 10.84
CA ASP A 215 9.73 11.43 10.59
C ASP A 215 9.97 10.15 9.78
N VAL A 216 10.30 10.30 8.51
CA VAL A 216 10.66 9.17 7.65
C VAL A 216 12.04 8.67 8.05
N ILE A 217 12.11 7.45 8.61
CA ILE A 217 13.31 6.88 9.21
C ILE A 217 14.03 5.89 8.29
N ASP A 218 13.31 5.25 7.38
CA ASP A 218 13.89 4.34 6.39
C ASP A 218 13.14 4.37 5.06
N VAL A 219 13.89 4.22 3.96
CA VAL A 219 13.36 4.01 2.62
C VAL A 219 14.19 2.92 1.96
N SER A 220 13.60 1.76 1.78
CA SER A 220 14.25 0.57 1.25
C SER A 220 13.49 -0.01 0.06
N GLY A 221 14.14 -0.90 -0.68
CA GLY A 221 13.53 -1.57 -1.82
C GLY A 221 13.15 -3.01 -1.51
N HIS A 222 12.10 -3.50 -2.15
CA HIS A 222 11.79 -4.94 -2.14
C HIS A 222 11.53 -5.47 -3.56
N PRO A 223 11.80 -6.76 -3.82
CA PRO A 223 12.23 -7.83 -2.92
C PRO A 223 13.73 -7.83 -2.57
N PHE A 224 14.55 -6.97 -3.18
CA PHE A 224 16.02 -7.01 -3.05
C PHE A 224 16.50 -5.86 -2.16
N GLY A 225 16.37 -6.00 -0.83
CA GLY A 225 16.71 -4.95 0.14
C GLY A 225 18.20 -4.53 0.15
N PHE A 226 19.09 -5.27 -0.52
CA PHE A 226 20.50 -4.88 -0.71
C PHE A 226 20.74 -3.95 -1.90
N LEU A 227 19.74 -3.77 -2.77
CA LEU A 227 19.81 -2.83 -3.90
C LEU A 227 19.29 -1.45 -3.51
N PRO A 228 19.78 -0.39 -4.16
CA PRO A 228 19.16 0.93 -4.02
C PRO A 228 17.65 0.87 -4.34
N PRO A 229 16.80 1.61 -3.61
CA PRO A 229 15.35 1.63 -3.85
C PRO A 229 14.99 1.90 -5.32
N SER A 230 15.73 2.77 -5.99
CA SER A 230 15.53 3.10 -7.42
C SER A 230 15.67 1.91 -8.38
N LEU A 231 16.29 0.82 -7.96
CA LEU A 231 16.45 -0.42 -8.73
C LEU A 231 15.51 -1.55 -8.28
N CYS A 232 14.63 -1.30 -7.34
CA CYS A 232 13.66 -2.27 -6.82
C CYS A 232 12.26 -2.06 -7.40
N PHE A 233 11.48 -3.14 -7.50
CA PHE A 233 10.12 -3.10 -8.05
C PHE A 233 9.13 -2.39 -7.13
N GLY A 234 9.31 -2.52 -5.83
CA GLY A 234 8.53 -1.85 -4.81
C GLY A 234 9.43 -1.09 -3.84
N ILE A 235 8.87 -0.04 -3.29
CA ILE A 235 9.50 0.84 -2.30
C ILE A 235 8.80 0.63 -0.98
N GLY A 236 9.56 0.31 0.05
CA GLY A 236 9.12 0.28 1.44
C GLY A 236 9.55 1.55 2.16
N ILE A 237 8.66 2.16 2.89
CA ILE A 237 8.88 3.38 3.66
C ILE A 237 8.49 3.11 5.10
N ILE A 238 9.37 3.44 6.04
CA ILE A 238 9.07 3.41 7.47
C ILE A 238 9.13 4.83 7.99
N ALA A 239 8.06 5.26 8.64
CA ALA A 239 7.99 6.57 9.26
C ALA A 239 7.55 6.43 10.72
N LYS A 240 7.91 7.40 11.55
CA LYS A 240 7.54 7.46 12.97
C LYS A 240 6.73 8.71 13.21
N THR A 241 5.78 8.63 14.12
CA THR A 241 5.01 9.79 14.56
C THR A 241 5.93 10.82 15.21
N ARG A 242 5.73 12.08 14.91
CA ARG A 242 6.39 13.19 15.61
C ARG A 242 5.70 13.38 16.95
N HIS A 243 6.45 13.25 18.03
CA HIS A 243 5.98 13.70 19.32
C HIS A 243 6.09 15.23 19.34
N HIS A 244 4.97 15.91 19.43
CA HIS A 244 4.88 17.35 19.69
C HIS A 244 4.92 17.62 21.18
#